data_247c7dbb4340494548e5863935947ef4
#
_entry.id   247c7dbb4340494548e5863935947ef4
#
_cell.length_a   1.000
_cell.length_b   1.000
_cell.length_c   1.000
_cell.angle_alpha   90.00
_cell.angle_beta   90.00
_cell.angle_gamma   90.00
#
_symmetry.space_group_name_H-M   'P 1'
#
loop_
_entity.id
_entity.type
_entity.pdbx_description
1 polymer ?
#
loop_
_entity_poly.entity_id
_entity_poly.type
_entity_poly.pdbx_seq_one_letter_code
_entity_poly.pdbx_strand_id
1 'polypeptide(L)'
;MVDKFKHLRIVDEGQIATCYLSNPPTHTLTAEGVIEIHKFLDIMEAKKDLRVLAFTGDGNEVFIKHYEVGELAETAEKNLNKTQVNSDPKELHGFHRMLLRLRDLDAIVIAGINGSTAGGGCEFSLGCDLRIMSDGDYKIGLPETSVGILPGGGGTQRLARLIGASRALDLILHARLLTPHEAESFGIINKIIPHKNFHEGLNHYCQDLANRAPIALSQVKKIIHKGLDMTLEEGLLLEQKAFDITMNSEDAAQAMRALLTAEENIEDVSKFTWKGK
;
A
#
# COMPACT_ATOMS: atom_id res chain seq x y z
N MET A 1 -24.08 -1.02 10.68
CA MET A 1 -24.19 0.34 10.12
C MET A 1 -22.81 0.73 9.65
N VAL A 2 -22.62 0.91 8.35
CA VAL A 2 -21.37 1.45 7.82
C VAL A 2 -21.33 2.91 8.24
N ASP A 3 -20.38 3.31 9.08
CA ASP A 3 -20.17 4.71 9.42
C ASP A 3 -20.08 5.51 8.12
N LYS A 4 -20.79 6.63 8.07
CA LYS A 4 -20.82 7.46 6.86
C LYS A 4 -19.54 8.28 6.83
N PHE A 5 -18.53 7.79 6.13
CA PHE A 5 -17.29 8.51 5.90
C PHE A 5 -17.51 9.69 4.94
N LYS A 6 -16.81 10.77 5.16
CA LYS A 6 -16.84 11.97 4.30
C LYS A 6 -15.89 11.81 3.11
N HIS A 7 -14.72 11.22 3.36
CA HIS A 7 -13.62 11.11 2.41
C HIS A 7 -13.46 9.71 1.82
N LEU A 8 -14.27 8.73 2.27
CA LEU A 8 -14.14 7.34 1.84
C LEU A 8 -15.47 6.81 1.32
N ARG A 9 -15.44 6.18 0.16
CA ARG A 9 -16.50 5.31 -0.35
C ARG A 9 -15.99 3.88 -0.40
N ILE A 10 -16.70 2.96 0.21
CA ILE A 10 -16.27 1.57 0.38
C ILE A 10 -17.17 0.66 -0.45
N VAL A 11 -16.53 -0.22 -1.22
CA VAL A 11 -17.16 -1.37 -1.89
C VAL A 11 -16.58 -2.62 -1.26
N ASP A 12 -17.43 -3.42 -0.61
CA ASP A 12 -17.07 -4.63 0.10
C ASP A 12 -17.70 -5.83 -0.60
N GLU A 13 -16.88 -6.67 -1.19
CA GLU A 13 -17.27 -7.88 -1.92
C GLU A 13 -16.82 -9.17 -1.18
N GLY A 14 -16.76 -9.12 0.14
CA GLY A 14 -16.35 -10.24 0.99
C GLY A 14 -14.83 -10.35 1.10
N GLN A 15 -14.21 -11.15 0.27
CA GLN A 15 -12.74 -11.36 0.30
C GLN A 15 -11.95 -10.17 -0.25
N ILE A 16 -12.60 -9.28 -0.97
CA ILE A 16 -12.01 -8.06 -1.54
C ILE A 16 -12.78 -6.85 -1.01
N ALA A 17 -12.06 -5.86 -0.53
CA ALA A 17 -12.62 -4.55 -0.23
C ALA A 17 -11.88 -3.48 -1.02
N THR A 18 -12.62 -2.55 -1.63
CA THR A 18 -12.07 -1.40 -2.32
C THR A 18 -12.50 -0.12 -1.62
N CYS A 19 -11.53 0.66 -1.19
CA CYS A 19 -11.72 1.98 -0.59
C CYS A 19 -11.42 3.05 -1.64
N TYR A 20 -12.45 3.77 -2.05
CA TYR A 20 -12.34 4.91 -2.95
C TYR A 20 -12.10 6.17 -2.14
N LEU A 21 -10.99 6.83 -2.40
CA LEU A 21 -10.55 8.04 -1.72
C LEU A 21 -11.13 9.26 -2.43
N SER A 22 -11.81 10.15 -1.71
CA SER A 22 -12.53 11.29 -2.28
C SER A 22 -12.40 12.52 -1.40
N ASN A 23 -11.86 13.60 -1.95
CA ASN A 23 -11.81 14.92 -1.30
C ASN A 23 -11.87 16.04 -2.35
N PRO A 24 -13.01 16.16 -3.09
CA PRO A 24 -13.14 17.20 -4.09
C PRO A 24 -13.23 18.60 -3.43
N PRO A 25 -12.75 19.67 -4.09
CA PRO A 25 -12.13 19.67 -5.42
C PRO A 25 -10.61 19.40 -5.38
N THR A 26 -10.00 19.35 -4.21
CA THR A 26 -8.52 19.29 -4.06
C THR A 26 -7.95 17.91 -4.28
N HIS A 27 -8.69 16.86 -3.95
CA HIS A 27 -8.26 15.47 -3.98
C HIS A 27 -6.98 15.22 -3.17
N THR A 28 -6.85 15.93 -2.06
CA THR A 28 -5.74 15.87 -1.11
C THR A 28 -6.09 14.94 0.05
N LEU A 29 -5.07 14.39 0.70
CA LEU A 29 -5.22 13.70 1.98
C LEU A 29 -5.08 14.71 3.12
N THR A 30 -6.06 14.74 4.00
CA THR A 30 -6.13 15.64 5.16
C THR A 30 -5.95 14.88 6.47
N ALA A 31 -5.74 15.59 7.57
CA ALA A 31 -5.76 15.00 8.92
C ALA A 31 -7.09 14.28 9.21
N GLU A 32 -8.23 14.85 8.78
CA GLU A 32 -9.56 14.23 8.89
C GLU A 32 -9.61 12.92 8.08
N GLY A 33 -9.12 12.93 6.83
CA GLY A 33 -9.03 11.73 5.99
C GLY A 33 -8.17 10.63 6.59
N VAL A 34 -7.05 10.97 7.24
CA VAL A 34 -6.22 10.01 7.97
C VAL A 34 -7.00 9.37 9.14
N ILE A 35 -7.76 10.17 9.89
CA ILE A 35 -8.62 9.66 10.99
C ILE A 35 -9.69 8.72 10.44
N GLU A 36 -10.31 9.05 9.33
CA GLU A 36 -11.31 8.18 8.69
C GLU A 36 -10.69 6.86 8.20
N ILE A 37 -9.50 6.89 7.62
CA ILE A 37 -8.80 5.67 7.22
C ILE A 37 -8.49 4.82 8.45
N HIS A 38 -8.08 5.39 9.59
CA HIS A 38 -7.90 4.62 10.84
C HIS A 38 -9.19 3.90 11.27
N LYS A 39 -10.35 4.58 11.25
CA LYS A 39 -11.64 3.97 11.56
C LYS A 39 -12.03 2.88 10.56
N PHE A 40 -11.76 3.11 9.28
CA PHE A 40 -11.97 2.11 8.24
C PHE A 40 -11.09 0.87 8.46
N LEU A 41 -9.84 1.05 8.87
CA LEU A 41 -8.93 -0.05 9.19
C LEU A 41 -9.40 -0.84 10.42
N ASP A 42 -10.05 -0.21 11.41
CA ASP A 42 -10.67 -0.95 12.53
C ASP A 42 -11.71 -1.96 12.04
N ILE A 43 -12.46 -1.60 11.00
CA ILE A 43 -13.45 -2.49 10.38
C ILE A 43 -12.76 -3.60 9.58
N MET A 44 -11.72 -3.27 8.82
CA MET A 44 -11.01 -4.22 7.96
C MET A 44 -10.20 -5.24 8.76
N GLU A 45 -9.57 -4.83 9.85
CA GLU A 45 -8.84 -5.72 10.76
C GLU A 45 -9.74 -6.76 11.45
N ALA A 46 -11.03 -6.43 11.64
CA ALA A 46 -12.02 -7.35 12.20
C ALA A 46 -12.51 -8.40 11.19
N LYS A 47 -12.28 -8.20 9.88
CA LYS A 47 -12.72 -9.11 8.81
C LYS A 47 -11.74 -10.25 8.61
N LYS A 48 -12.09 -11.45 9.09
CA LYS A 48 -11.22 -12.64 8.99
C LYS A 48 -11.10 -13.24 7.59
N ASP A 49 -12.06 -12.96 6.71
CA ASP A 49 -12.12 -13.44 5.34
C ASP A 49 -11.55 -12.47 4.31
N LEU A 50 -11.13 -11.27 4.73
CA LEU A 50 -10.51 -10.29 3.85
C LEU A 50 -9.15 -10.80 3.34
N ARG A 51 -8.99 -10.84 2.01
CA ARG A 51 -7.77 -11.28 1.34
C ARG A 51 -7.03 -10.14 0.65
N VAL A 52 -7.79 -9.19 0.10
CA VAL A 52 -7.24 -8.04 -0.62
C VAL A 52 -7.97 -6.77 -0.20
N LEU A 53 -7.20 -5.73 0.10
CA LEU A 53 -7.69 -4.38 0.34
C LEU A 53 -7.07 -3.44 -0.70
N ALA A 54 -7.88 -2.89 -1.59
CA ALA A 54 -7.44 -1.91 -2.58
C ALA A 54 -7.85 -0.50 -2.16
N PHE A 55 -6.94 0.46 -2.37
CA PHE A 55 -7.22 1.89 -2.30
C PHE A 55 -7.09 2.48 -3.69
N THR A 56 -8.07 3.27 -4.13
CA THR A 56 -8.02 4.00 -5.41
C THR A 56 -8.75 5.33 -5.27
N GLY A 57 -8.58 6.24 -6.21
CA GLY A 57 -9.32 7.51 -6.22
C GLY A 57 -10.76 7.33 -6.69
N ASP A 58 -11.67 8.10 -6.13
CA ASP A 58 -13.08 8.12 -6.53
C ASP A 58 -13.27 9.02 -7.76
N GLY A 59 -13.07 8.45 -8.91
CA GLY A 59 -13.08 9.12 -10.21
C GLY A 59 -12.16 8.42 -11.21
N ASN A 60 -12.09 8.93 -12.46
CA ASN A 60 -11.35 8.25 -13.49
C ASN A 60 -9.87 8.66 -13.59
N GLU A 61 -9.52 9.87 -13.12
CA GLU A 61 -8.20 10.47 -13.36
C GLU A 61 -7.56 11.03 -12.09
N VAL A 62 -8.08 10.66 -10.92
CA VAL A 62 -7.68 11.27 -9.66
C VAL A 62 -7.38 10.19 -8.62
N PHE A 63 -6.18 10.24 -8.08
CA PHE A 63 -5.77 9.55 -6.84
C PHE A 63 -5.59 10.61 -5.74
N ILE A 64 -4.86 10.33 -4.68
CA ILE A 64 -4.40 11.34 -3.72
C ILE A 64 -3.34 12.21 -4.40
N LYS A 65 -3.67 13.48 -4.71
CA LYS A 65 -2.69 14.39 -5.33
C LYS A 65 -1.45 14.59 -4.44
N HIS A 66 -1.69 14.95 -3.19
CA HIS A 66 -0.68 15.15 -2.14
C HIS A 66 -1.37 15.27 -0.77
N TYR A 67 -0.62 15.42 0.32
CA TYR A 67 -1.16 15.83 1.61
C TYR A 67 -1.57 17.33 1.55
N GLU A 68 -2.59 17.73 2.32
CA GLU A 68 -3.12 19.09 2.29
C GLU A 68 -2.07 20.13 2.69
N VAL A 69 -1.65 20.94 1.71
CA VAL A 69 -0.55 21.90 1.90
C VAL A 69 -0.95 23.02 2.87
N GLY A 70 -2.23 23.39 2.92
CA GLY A 70 -2.73 24.37 3.89
C GLY A 70 -2.48 23.96 5.33
N GLU A 71 -2.75 22.71 5.69
CA GLU A 71 -2.48 22.17 7.04
C GLU A 71 -0.97 22.18 7.36
N LEU A 72 -0.12 21.91 6.36
CA LEU A 72 1.34 21.95 6.52
C LEU A 72 1.85 23.38 6.70
N ALA A 73 1.35 24.33 5.93
CA ALA A 73 1.70 25.75 6.02
C ALA A 73 1.34 26.34 7.38
N GLU A 74 0.11 26.10 7.86
CA GLU A 74 -0.30 26.50 9.21
C GLU A 74 0.59 25.92 10.31
N THR A 75 1.00 24.66 10.14
CA THR A 75 1.90 23.99 11.08
C THR A 75 3.28 24.63 11.07
N ALA A 76 3.82 24.94 9.88
CA ALA A 76 5.10 25.60 9.73
C ALA A 76 5.08 27.00 10.36
N GLU A 77 4.04 27.80 10.10
CA GLU A 77 3.86 29.14 10.69
C GLU A 77 3.78 29.09 12.22
N LYS A 78 3.01 28.14 12.79
CA LYS A 78 2.94 27.93 14.25
C LYS A 78 4.30 27.54 14.84
N ASN A 79 5.16 26.89 14.09
CA ASN A 79 6.48 26.45 14.54
C ASN A 79 7.55 27.54 14.44
N LEU A 80 7.41 28.54 13.53
CA LEU A 80 8.36 29.65 13.40
C LEU A 80 8.59 30.41 14.72
N ASN A 81 7.58 30.46 15.58
CA ASN A 81 7.64 31.17 16.85
C ASN A 81 8.07 30.27 18.04
N LYS A 82 8.41 29.00 17.80
CA LYS A 82 8.88 28.11 18.85
C LYS A 82 10.39 28.20 18.98
N THR A 83 10.85 28.56 20.18
CA THR A 83 12.30 28.66 20.52
C THR A 83 13.01 27.31 20.57
N GLN A 84 12.28 26.20 20.61
CA GLN A 84 12.82 24.83 20.59
C GLN A 84 12.02 23.97 19.62
N VAL A 85 12.70 23.40 18.65
CA VAL A 85 12.18 22.26 17.89
C VAL A 85 12.15 21.07 18.84
N ASN A 86 11.00 20.41 18.97
CA ASN A 86 10.94 19.17 19.74
C ASN A 86 11.71 18.09 18.94
N SER A 87 13.02 18.00 19.22
CA SER A 87 13.99 17.24 18.44
C SER A 87 13.99 15.74 18.73
N ASP A 88 13.14 15.28 19.66
CA ASP A 88 13.09 13.86 20.07
C ASP A 88 11.62 13.38 20.17
N PRO A 89 10.98 13.06 19.02
CA PRO A 89 9.63 12.54 19.01
C PRO A 89 9.60 11.14 19.65
N LYS A 90 8.87 10.98 20.75
CA LYS A 90 8.71 9.69 21.45
C LYS A 90 7.69 8.78 20.77
N GLU A 91 6.82 9.32 19.91
CA GLU A 91 5.74 8.58 19.27
C GLU A 91 5.62 8.96 17.80
N LEU A 92 5.22 7.99 16.99
CA LEU A 92 4.89 8.20 15.60
C LEU A 92 3.56 8.96 15.48
N HIS A 93 3.49 9.93 14.57
CA HIS A 93 2.23 10.61 14.27
C HIS A 93 1.23 9.70 13.52
N GLY A 94 -0.04 10.14 13.43
CA GLY A 94 -1.15 9.35 12.93
C GLY A 94 -0.93 8.77 11.53
N PHE A 95 -0.34 9.54 10.61
CA PHE A 95 -0.05 9.07 9.26
C PHE A 95 0.93 7.88 9.24
N HIS A 96 2.02 7.93 10.02
CA HIS A 96 2.95 6.80 10.12
C HIS A 96 2.29 5.55 10.73
N ARG A 97 1.50 5.73 11.80
CA ARG A 97 0.76 4.62 12.43
C ARG A 97 -0.23 3.99 11.45
N MET A 98 -0.94 4.79 10.65
CA MET A 98 -1.83 4.32 9.60
C MET A 98 -1.11 3.41 8.61
N LEU A 99 0.05 3.84 8.08
CA LEU A 99 0.82 3.06 7.12
C LEU A 99 1.43 1.78 7.74
N LEU A 100 1.76 1.78 9.02
CA LEU A 100 2.18 0.57 9.72
C LEU A 100 1.01 -0.42 9.87
N ARG A 101 -0.21 0.05 10.13
CA ARG A 101 -1.40 -0.81 10.16
C ARG A 101 -1.66 -1.47 8.81
N LEU A 102 -1.49 -0.75 7.68
CA LEU A 102 -1.59 -1.34 6.34
C LEU A 102 -0.57 -2.47 6.15
N ARG A 103 0.66 -2.26 6.61
CA ARG A 103 1.71 -3.28 6.57
C ARG A 103 1.37 -4.52 7.40
N ASP A 104 0.81 -4.31 8.59
CA ASP A 104 0.56 -5.37 9.56
C ASP A 104 -0.76 -6.14 9.31
N LEU A 105 -1.63 -5.64 8.41
CA LEU A 105 -2.87 -6.31 8.00
C LEU A 105 -2.58 -7.65 7.32
N ASP A 106 -3.38 -8.68 7.60
CA ASP A 106 -3.24 -10.01 6.97
C ASP A 106 -3.54 -10.00 5.47
N ALA A 107 -4.46 -9.13 5.04
CA ALA A 107 -4.80 -8.94 3.63
C ALA A 107 -3.67 -8.23 2.86
N ILE A 108 -3.56 -8.54 1.56
CA ILE A 108 -2.67 -7.80 0.66
C ILE A 108 -3.26 -6.43 0.38
N VAL A 109 -2.48 -5.39 0.59
CA VAL A 109 -2.90 -4.00 0.40
C VAL A 109 -2.35 -3.44 -0.91
N ILE A 110 -3.25 -2.93 -1.75
CA ILE A 110 -2.92 -2.43 -3.09
C ILE A 110 -3.25 -0.94 -3.19
N ALA A 111 -2.29 -0.15 -3.67
CA ALA A 111 -2.56 1.20 -4.17
C ALA A 111 -2.87 1.13 -5.66
N GLY A 112 -4.12 1.35 -6.04
CA GLY A 112 -4.59 1.52 -7.41
C GLY A 112 -4.55 3.01 -7.79
N ILE A 113 -3.44 3.43 -8.36
CA ILE A 113 -3.11 4.84 -8.64
C ILE A 113 -3.71 5.20 -10.00
N ASN A 114 -4.93 5.72 -10.01
CA ASN A 114 -5.68 6.08 -11.22
C ASN A 114 -5.44 7.50 -11.74
N GLY A 115 -4.44 8.21 -11.19
CA GLY A 115 -4.06 9.56 -11.59
C GLY A 115 -2.70 9.96 -11.03
N SER A 116 -2.34 11.22 -11.18
CA SER A 116 -1.09 11.75 -10.59
C SER A 116 -1.13 11.71 -9.07
N THR A 117 0.03 11.44 -8.45
CA THR A 117 0.21 11.44 -7.01
C THR A 117 1.61 11.90 -6.64
N ALA A 118 1.71 12.79 -5.63
CA ALA A 118 2.98 13.32 -5.18
C ALA A 118 3.00 13.47 -3.65
N GLY A 119 4.18 13.62 -3.07
CA GLY A 119 4.32 13.85 -1.64
C GLY A 119 3.55 12.84 -0.80
N GLY A 120 2.69 13.30 0.10
CA GLY A 120 1.90 12.44 0.99
C GLY A 120 1.06 11.38 0.28
N GLY A 121 0.60 11.63 -0.96
CA GLY A 121 -0.10 10.61 -1.76
C GLY A 121 0.85 9.52 -2.28
N CYS A 122 2.04 9.90 -2.71
CA CYS A 122 3.11 8.95 -3.03
C CYS A 122 3.53 8.16 -1.79
N GLU A 123 3.71 8.81 -0.63
CA GLU A 123 4.05 8.17 0.64
C GLU A 123 2.98 7.18 1.11
N PHE A 124 1.69 7.51 0.91
CA PHE A 124 0.59 6.58 1.13
C PHE A 124 0.72 5.34 0.26
N SER A 125 0.96 5.53 -1.03
CA SER A 125 1.13 4.41 -1.98
C SER A 125 2.34 3.53 -1.65
N LEU A 126 3.44 4.11 -1.18
CA LEU A 126 4.63 3.40 -0.69
C LEU A 126 4.37 2.62 0.62
N GLY A 127 3.32 2.96 1.35
CA GLY A 127 2.86 2.23 2.53
C GLY A 127 2.02 1.00 2.22
N CYS A 128 1.52 0.86 0.99
CA CYS A 128 0.82 -0.32 0.51
C CYS A 128 1.82 -1.42 0.07
N ASP A 129 1.38 -2.67 0.00
CA ASP A 129 2.24 -3.79 -0.43
C ASP A 129 2.58 -3.67 -1.92
N LEU A 130 1.57 -3.40 -2.75
CA LEU A 130 1.69 -3.30 -4.19
C LEU A 130 1.12 -1.98 -4.72
N ARG A 131 1.67 -1.50 -5.83
CA ARG A 131 1.28 -0.27 -6.52
C ARG A 131 0.99 -0.57 -7.98
N ILE A 132 -0.26 -0.37 -8.36
CA ILE A 132 -0.74 -0.51 -9.73
C ILE A 132 -1.09 0.89 -10.23
N MET A 133 -0.54 1.32 -11.34
CA MET A 133 -0.74 2.68 -11.83
C MET A 133 -1.40 2.70 -13.20
N SER A 134 -2.25 3.70 -13.40
CA SER A 134 -2.85 3.98 -14.70
C SER A 134 -1.79 4.47 -15.69
N ASP A 135 -1.82 3.96 -16.91
CA ASP A 135 -1.09 4.56 -18.02
C ASP A 135 -1.70 5.92 -18.37
N GLY A 136 -0.88 6.86 -18.83
CA GLY A 136 -1.30 8.20 -19.23
C GLY A 136 -0.27 9.26 -18.88
N ASP A 137 -0.65 10.53 -19.06
CA ASP A 137 0.20 11.67 -18.68
C ASP A 137 0.10 11.98 -17.19
N TYR A 138 0.46 10.98 -16.39
CA TYR A 138 0.47 11.06 -14.93
C TYR A 138 1.87 11.10 -14.38
N LYS A 139 1.98 11.58 -13.13
CA LYS A 139 3.26 11.71 -12.42
C LYS A 139 3.16 11.13 -11.01
N ILE A 140 4.28 10.55 -10.56
CA ILE A 140 4.47 10.06 -9.19
C ILE A 140 5.83 10.49 -8.66
N GLY A 141 5.93 10.89 -7.40
CA GLY A 141 7.21 11.23 -6.77
C GLY A 141 7.10 11.97 -5.45
N LEU A 142 8.25 12.38 -4.94
CA LEU A 142 8.42 13.04 -3.64
C LEU A 142 9.08 14.42 -3.86
N PRO A 143 8.30 15.47 -4.25
CA PRO A 143 8.85 16.77 -4.62
C PRO A 143 9.03 17.74 -3.44
N GLU A 144 9.00 17.28 -2.20
CA GLU A 144 8.93 18.12 -1.00
C GLU A 144 10.11 19.07 -0.85
N THR A 145 11.30 18.72 -1.37
CA THR A 145 12.48 19.59 -1.32
C THR A 145 12.29 20.88 -2.12
N SER A 146 11.40 20.88 -3.13
CA SER A 146 11.07 22.08 -3.90
C SER A 146 10.30 23.14 -3.08
N VAL A 147 9.71 22.75 -1.95
CA VAL A 147 8.99 23.63 -1.03
C VAL A 147 9.65 23.72 0.35
N GLY A 148 10.91 23.30 0.45
CA GLY A 148 11.75 23.48 1.64
C GLY A 148 11.49 22.51 2.79
N ILE A 149 10.82 21.39 2.56
CA ILE A 149 10.61 20.34 3.54
C ILE A 149 11.13 18.99 3.01
N LEU A 150 11.15 17.98 3.85
CA LEU A 150 11.43 16.60 3.44
C LEU A 150 10.12 15.79 3.36
N PRO A 151 10.09 14.64 2.66
CA PRO A 151 8.99 13.69 2.71
C PRO A 151 8.74 13.19 4.14
N GLY A 152 7.73 13.75 4.82
CA GLY A 152 7.48 13.56 6.25
C GLY A 152 6.57 12.38 6.59
N GLY A 153 5.93 11.75 5.61
CA GLY A 153 5.04 10.58 5.77
C GLY A 153 5.75 9.23 5.67
N GLY A 154 7.08 9.22 5.58
CA GLY A 154 7.91 8.02 5.51
C GLY A 154 8.48 7.73 4.11
N GLY A 155 8.35 8.69 3.19
CA GLY A 155 8.88 8.56 1.82
C GLY A 155 10.38 8.32 1.79
N THR A 156 11.16 9.04 2.60
CA THR A 156 12.61 8.84 2.71
C THR A 156 12.97 7.41 3.09
N GLN A 157 12.22 6.83 4.02
CA GLN A 157 12.51 5.49 4.55
C GLN A 157 12.03 4.37 3.62
N ARG A 158 10.80 4.51 3.09
CA ARG A 158 10.21 3.47 2.24
C ARG A 158 10.80 3.45 0.84
N LEU A 159 10.99 4.63 0.23
CA LEU A 159 11.58 4.70 -1.10
C LEU A 159 13.02 4.17 -1.13
N ALA A 160 13.84 4.55 -0.13
CA ALA A 160 15.22 4.06 -0.03
C ALA A 160 15.31 2.55 0.17
N ARG A 161 14.38 1.95 0.93
CA ARG A 161 14.29 0.50 1.08
C ARG A 161 13.82 -0.21 -0.19
N LEU A 162 12.99 0.46 -0.99
CA LEU A 162 12.43 -0.10 -2.21
C LEU A 162 13.41 -0.08 -3.39
N ILE A 163 14.08 1.05 -3.65
CA ILE A 163 14.89 1.25 -4.85
C ILE A 163 16.39 1.48 -4.57
N GLY A 164 16.79 1.42 -3.31
CA GLY A 164 18.14 1.69 -2.85
C GLY A 164 18.40 3.17 -2.57
N ALA A 165 19.31 3.43 -1.63
CA ALA A 165 19.56 4.77 -1.09
C ALA A 165 19.97 5.80 -2.16
N SER A 166 20.88 5.43 -3.08
CA SER A 166 21.39 6.36 -4.09
C SER A 166 20.29 6.85 -5.04
N ARG A 167 19.44 5.94 -5.53
CA ARG A 167 18.33 6.30 -6.41
C ARG A 167 17.28 7.14 -5.68
N ALA A 168 16.96 6.78 -4.45
CA ALA A 168 16.01 7.53 -3.63
C ALA A 168 16.52 8.95 -3.34
N LEU A 169 17.82 9.11 -3.02
CA LEU A 169 18.46 10.42 -2.84
C LEU A 169 18.34 11.27 -4.12
N ASP A 170 18.72 10.72 -5.28
CA ASP A 170 18.64 11.46 -6.55
C ASP A 170 17.22 11.97 -6.82
N LEU A 171 16.20 11.11 -6.67
CA LEU A 171 14.81 11.48 -6.93
C LEU A 171 14.30 12.54 -5.95
N ILE A 172 14.58 12.39 -4.65
CA ILE A 172 14.07 13.28 -3.60
C ILE A 172 14.80 14.63 -3.63
N LEU A 173 16.14 14.64 -3.73
CA LEU A 173 16.93 15.88 -3.72
C LEU A 173 16.63 16.77 -4.92
N HIS A 174 16.34 16.19 -6.08
CA HIS A 174 15.97 16.89 -7.29
C HIS A 174 14.46 17.09 -7.46
N ALA A 175 13.64 16.70 -6.46
CA ALA A 175 12.17 16.79 -6.52
C ALA A 175 11.58 16.18 -7.80
N ARG A 176 12.17 15.08 -8.31
CA ARG A 176 11.77 14.48 -9.58
C ARG A 176 10.41 13.81 -9.50
N LEU A 177 9.58 14.13 -10.48
CA LEU A 177 8.32 13.43 -10.73
C LEU A 177 8.51 12.50 -11.94
N LEU A 178 8.22 11.23 -11.75
CA LEU A 178 8.37 10.16 -12.75
C LEU A 178 7.05 9.95 -13.49
N THR A 179 7.14 9.60 -14.77
CA THR A 179 6.03 9.00 -15.50
C THR A 179 5.72 7.59 -14.97
N PRO A 180 4.54 6.99 -15.27
CA PRO A 180 4.25 5.61 -14.89
C PRO A 180 5.33 4.63 -15.33
N HIS A 181 5.81 4.72 -16.58
CA HIS A 181 6.83 3.84 -17.14
C HIS A 181 8.22 4.04 -16.50
N GLU A 182 8.62 5.29 -16.21
CA GLU A 182 9.84 5.55 -15.44
C GLU A 182 9.73 4.92 -14.05
N ALA A 183 8.60 5.12 -13.35
CA ALA A 183 8.38 4.57 -12.02
C ALA A 183 8.37 3.03 -12.00
N GLU A 184 7.83 2.40 -13.02
CA GLU A 184 7.90 0.94 -13.21
C GLU A 184 9.36 0.49 -13.44
N SER A 185 10.12 1.19 -14.29
CA SER A 185 11.54 0.88 -14.53
C SER A 185 12.43 1.01 -13.30
N PHE A 186 12.07 1.90 -12.36
CA PHE A 186 12.72 2.01 -11.05
C PHE A 186 12.25 0.94 -10.04
N GLY A 187 11.21 0.17 -10.35
CA GLY A 187 10.58 -0.78 -9.42
C GLY A 187 9.69 -0.13 -8.37
N ILE A 188 9.31 1.14 -8.56
CA ILE A 188 8.35 1.83 -7.69
C ILE A 188 6.93 1.32 -7.97
N ILE A 189 6.58 1.14 -9.24
CA ILE A 189 5.29 0.60 -9.69
C ILE A 189 5.46 -0.87 -10.07
N ASN A 190 4.54 -1.72 -9.64
CA ASN A 190 4.55 -3.16 -9.91
C ASN A 190 3.88 -3.52 -11.24
N LYS A 191 2.90 -2.72 -11.69
CA LYS A 191 2.18 -2.95 -12.93
C LYS A 191 1.52 -1.67 -13.43
N ILE A 192 1.55 -1.48 -14.74
CA ILE A 192 0.81 -0.42 -15.43
C ILE A 192 -0.43 -1.03 -16.10
N ILE A 193 -1.57 -0.36 -15.97
CA ILE A 193 -2.82 -0.74 -16.64
C ILE A 193 -3.26 0.40 -17.55
N PRO A 194 -3.70 0.12 -18.81
CA PRO A 194 -4.22 1.13 -19.69
C PRO A 194 -5.33 1.94 -19.04
N HIS A 195 -5.26 3.27 -19.14
CA HIS A 195 -6.19 4.18 -18.48
C HIS A 195 -7.66 3.83 -18.71
N LYS A 196 -8.02 3.54 -19.96
CA LYS A 196 -9.40 3.21 -20.36
C LYS A 196 -10.03 2.08 -19.55
N ASN A 197 -9.21 1.10 -19.11
CA ASN A 197 -9.67 -0.11 -18.42
C ASN A 197 -9.11 -0.20 -17.00
N PHE A 198 -8.69 0.93 -16.42
CA PHE A 198 -7.94 0.91 -15.16
C PHE A 198 -8.69 0.22 -14.02
N HIS A 199 -9.92 0.63 -13.73
CA HIS A 199 -10.69 0.06 -12.62
C HIS A 199 -11.05 -1.41 -12.84
N GLU A 200 -11.38 -1.79 -14.06
CA GLU A 200 -11.61 -3.20 -14.43
C GLU A 200 -10.35 -4.03 -14.25
N GLY A 201 -9.21 -3.54 -14.78
CA GLY A 201 -7.92 -4.22 -14.65
C GLY A 201 -7.42 -4.29 -13.21
N LEU A 202 -7.67 -3.26 -12.39
CA LEU A 202 -7.38 -3.28 -10.95
C LEU A 202 -8.22 -4.34 -10.23
N ASN A 203 -9.53 -4.39 -10.51
CA ASN A 203 -10.42 -5.40 -9.93
C ASN A 203 -9.97 -6.82 -10.32
N HIS A 204 -9.64 -7.04 -11.59
CA HIS A 204 -9.12 -8.33 -12.05
C HIS A 204 -7.82 -8.71 -11.31
N TYR A 205 -6.91 -7.76 -11.13
CA TYR A 205 -5.67 -7.99 -10.37
C TYR A 205 -5.95 -8.35 -8.90
N CYS A 206 -6.93 -7.70 -8.28
CA CYS A 206 -7.36 -8.03 -6.91
C CYS A 206 -7.96 -9.43 -6.83
N GLN A 207 -8.78 -9.82 -7.83
CA GLN A 207 -9.39 -11.15 -7.92
C GLN A 207 -8.33 -12.25 -8.08
N ASP A 208 -7.31 -12.03 -8.92
CA ASP A 208 -6.21 -12.98 -9.09
C ASP A 208 -5.49 -13.26 -7.77
N LEU A 209 -5.24 -12.23 -6.96
CA LEU A 209 -4.63 -12.39 -5.64
C LEU A 209 -5.60 -13.03 -4.63
N ALA A 210 -6.87 -12.62 -4.64
CA ALA A 210 -7.88 -13.19 -3.73
C ALA A 210 -8.13 -14.68 -4.01
N ASN A 211 -7.87 -15.14 -5.24
CA ASN A 211 -7.94 -16.55 -5.63
C ASN A 211 -6.67 -17.36 -5.31
N ARG A 212 -5.75 -16.83 -4.49
CA ARG A 212 -4.56 -17.53 -4.01
C ARG A 212 -4.74 -18.00 -2.56
N ALA A 213 -3.83 -18.87 -2.09
CA ALA A 213 -3.83 -19.39 -0.73
C ALA A 213 -3.67 -18.27 0.32
N PRO A 214 -4.69 -17.90 1.08
CA PRO A 214 -4.66 -16.69 1.90
C PRO A 214 -3.65 -16.76 3.04
N ILE A 215 -3.48 -17.94 3.67
CA ILE A 215 -2.48 -18.13 4.73
C ILE A 215 -1.07 -17.91 4.16
N ALA A 216 -0.76 -18.49 3.00
CA ALA A 216 0.54 -18.33 2.37
C ALA A 216 0.81 -16.85 2.00
N LEU A 217 -0.16 -16.16 1.38
CA LEU A 217 -0.02 -14.74 1.05
C LEU A 217 0.25 -13.88 2.29
N SER A 218 -0.53 -14.08 3.37
CA SER A 218 -0.35 -13.35 4.62
C SER A 218 1.04 -13.60 5.23
N GLN A 219 1.50 -14.88 5.25
CA GLN A 219 2.83 -15.20 5.79
C GLN A 219 3.95 -14.59 4.94
N VAL A 220 3.89 -14.69 3.60
CA VAL A 220 4.87 -14.07 2.70
C VAL A 220 4.97 -12.56 2.92
N LYS A 221 3.83 -11.86 2.99
CA LYS A 221 3.81 -10.42 3.30
C LYS A 221 4.51 -10.12 4.63
N LYS A 222 4.13 -10.83 5.69
CA LYS A 222 4.69 -10.62 7.04
C LYS A 222 6.19 -10.83 7.12
N ILE A 223 6.69 -11.93 6.54
CA ILE A 223 8.12 -12.25 6.62
C ILE A 223 8.97 -11.29 5.77
N ILE A 224 8.49 -10.88 4.59
CA ILE A 224 9.21 -9.90 3.78
C ILE A 224 9.31 -8.56 4.52
N HIS A 225 8.19 -8.03 5.03
CA HIS A 225 8.21 -6.74 5.73
C HIS A 225 9.05 -6.76 7.02
N LYS A 226 8.95 -7.83 7.82
CA LYS A 226 9.69 -7.94 9.07
C LYS A 226 11.16 -8.28 8.85
N GLY A 227 11.45 -9.17 7.91
CA GLY A 227 12.80 -9.62 7.60
C GLY A 227 13.71 -8.50 7.08
N LEU A 228 13.16 -7.49 6.39
CA LEU A 228 13.93 -6.33 5.94
C LEU A 228 14.47 -5.45 7.09
N ASP A 229 13.91 -5.57 8.28
CA ASP A 229 14.35 -4.84 9.47
C ASP A 229 15.22 -5.71 10.40
N MET A 230 15.61 -6.94 9.98
CA MET A 230 16.35 -7.95 10.74
C MET A 230 17.68 -8.31 10.05
N THR A 231 18.54 -9.02 10.77
CA THR A 231 19.67 -9.73 10.14
C THR A 231 19.14 -10.88 9.26
N LEU A 232 19.92 -11.31 8.28
CA LEU A 232 19.52 -12.43 7.41
C LEU A 232 19.18 -13.70 8.22
N GLU A 233 19.98 -14.01 9.25
CA GLU A 233 19.78 -15.18 10.10
C GLU A 233 18.45 -15.11 10.87
N GLU A 234 18.14 -13.97 11.48
CA GLU A 234 16.85 -13.74 12.15
C GLU A 234 15.67 -13.83 11.17
N GLY A 235 15.83 -13.26 9.96
CA GLY A 235 14.84 -13.35 8.88
C GLY A 235 14.58 -14.81 8.45
N LEU A 236 15.63 -15.61 8.31
CA LEU A 236 15.51 -17.05 7.97
C LEU A 236 14.82 -17.86 9.06
N LEU A 237 15.07 -17.57 10.34
CA LEU A 237 14.34 -18.18 11.47
C LEU A 237 12.85 -17.80 11.45
N LEU A 238 12.53 -16.55 11.11
CA LEU A 238 11.15 -16.13 10.92
C LEU A 238 10.49 -16.86 9.76
N GLU A 239 11.21 -17.04 8.65
CA GLU A 239 10.73 -17.77 7.46
C GLU A 239 10.42 -19.25 7.79
N GLN A 240 11.31 -19.95 8.51
CA GLN A 240 11.05 -21.33 8.95
C GLN A 240 9.75 -21.42 9.75
N LYS A 241 9.54 -20.52 10.70
CA LYS A 241 8.30 -20.49 11.49
C LYS A 241 7.07 -20.23 10.62
N ALA A 242 7.16 -19.30 9.66
CA ALA A 242 6.06 -19.00 8.74
C ALA A 242 5.79 -20.19 7.79
N PHE A 243 6.84 -20.88 7.35
CA PHE A 243 6.72 -22.08 6.54
C PHE A 243 5.96 -23.18 7.29
N ASP A 244 6.29 -23.43 8.56
CA ASP A 244 5.57 -24.40 9.40
C ASP A 244 4.08 -24.03 9.53
N ILE A 245 3.73 -22.73 9.67
CA ILE A 245 2.34 -22.28 9.69
C ILE A 245 1.63 -22.63 8.39
N THR A 246 2.26 -22.41 7.23
CA THR A 246 1.67 -22.76 5.94
C THR A 246 1.55 -24.27 5.74
N MET A 247 2.56 -25.04 6.15
CA MET A 247 2.56 -26.51 6.06
C MET A 247 1.50 -27.19 6.94
N ASN A 248 1.09 -26.54 8.02
CA ASN A 248 0.04 -27.02 8.91
C ASN A 248 -1.39 -26.68 8.43
N SER A 249 -1.54 -26.04 7.25
CA SER A 249 -2.84 -25.68 6.71
C SER A 249 -3.49 -26.83 5.92
N GLU A 250 -4.82 -26.93 5.99
CA GLU A 250 -5.59 -27.85 5.14
C GLU A 250 -5.39 -27.53 3.66
N ASP A 251 -5.33 -26.25 3.32
CA ASP A 251 -5.15 -25.76 1.96
C ASP A 251 -3.83 -26.27 1.35
N ALA A 252 -2.72 -26.19 2.09
CA ALA A 252 -1.42 -26.68 1.63
C ALA A 252 -1.43 -28.19 1.41
N ALA A 253 -1.98 -28.95 2.37
CA ALA A 253 -2.03 -30.41 2.28
C ALA A 253 -2.86 -30.88 1.07
N GLN A 254 -4.01 -30.25 0.82
CA GLN A 254 -4.89 -30.59 -0.29
C GLN A 254 -4.30 -30.18 -1.65
N ALA A 255 -3.73 -28.98 -1.75
CA ALA A 255 -3.14 -28.49 -2.98
C ALA A 255 -1.90 -29.29 -3.39
N MET A 256 -1.01 -29.63 -2.45
CA MET A 256 0.15 -30.48 -2.74
C MET A 256 -0.26 -31.89 -3.18
N ARG A 257 -1.29 -32.49 -2.60
CA ARG A 257 -1.83 -33.77 -3.05
C ARG A 257 -2.43 -33.68 -4.45
N ALA A 258 -3.20 -32.63 -4.73
CA ALA A 258 -3.75 -32.39 -6.07
C ALA A 258 -2.62 -32.25 -7.11
N LEU A 259 -1.56 -31.55 -6.80
CA LEU A 259 -0.39 -31.39 -7.67
C LEU A 259 0.31 -32.73 -7.96
N LEU A 260 0.44 -33.62 -6.97
CA LEU A 260 1.06 -34.93 -7.14
C LEU A 260 0.22 -35.89 -8.00
N THR A 261 -1.10 -35.70 -8.04
CA THR A 261 -2.03 -36.54 -8.80
C THR A 261 -2.39 -35.94 -10.15
N ALA A 262 -2.13 -34.66 -10.37
CA ALA A 262 -2.31 -34.02 -11.66
C ALA A 262 -1.18 -34.45 -12.62
N GLU A 263 -1.53 -34.97 -13.78
CA GLU A 263 -0.57 -35.16 -14.90
C GLU A 263 -0.13 -33.83 -15.50
N GLU A 264 -0.58 -32.68 -14.92
CA GLU A 264 -0.53 -31.34 -15.47
C GLU A 264 0.15 -30.34 -14.51
N ASN A 265 0.58 -29.21 -15.09
CA ASN A 265 1.41 -28.14 -14.55
C ASN A 265 0.84 -27.46 -13.29
N ILE A 266 1.73 -26.82 -12.51
CA ILE A 266 1.44 -25.90 -11.38
C ILE A 266 0.31 -24.89 -11.69
N GLU A 267 0.10 -24.51 -12.96
CA GLU A 267 -0.96 -23.61 -13.41
C GLU A 267 -2.37 -24.17 -13.14
N ASP A 268 -2.57 -25.46 -13.07
CA ASP A 268 -3.88 -26.05 -12.77
C ASP A 268 -4.26 -25.98 -11.28
N VAL A 269 -3.29 -25.78 -10.40
CA VAL A 269 -3.54 -25.50 -8.98
C VAL A 269 -4.13 -24.11 -8.79
N SER A 270 -4.05 -23.22 -9.79
CA SER A 270 -4.71 -21.91 -9.78
C SER A 270 -6.24 -21.99 -9.71
N LYS A 271 -6.82 -23.13 -10.10
CA LYS A 271 -8.26 -23.42 -10.01
C LYS A 271 -8.70 -23.96 -8.66
N PHE A 272 -7.77 -24.13 -7.72
CA PHE A 272 -8.04 -24.66 -6.39
C PHE A 272 -8.87 -23.68 -5.55
N THR A 273 -9.87 -24.20 -4.83
CA THR A 273 -10.70 -23.38 -3.93
C THR A 273 -10.05 -23.33 -2.55
N TRP A 274 -9.43 -22.21 -2.22
CA TRP A 274 -8.74 -21.99 -0.95
C TRP A 274 -9.72 -21.68 0.18
N LYS A 275 -9.65 -22.41 1.28
CA LYS A 275 -10.53 -22.26 2.44
C LYS A 275 -9.98 -21.29 3.51
N GLY A 276 -8.66 -21.08 3.51
CA GLY A 276 -7.99 -20.30 4.56
C GLY A 276 -7.90 -21.02 5.90
N LYS A 277 -7.73 -22.33 5.88
CA LYS A 277 -7.67 -23.19 7.07
C LYS A 277 -6.44 -24.06 7.08
#